data_127c583214185f6b91359b420c6b1d85
#
_entry.id   127c583214185f6b91359b420c6b1d85
#
_cell.length_a   1.000
_cell.length_b   1.000
_cell.length_c   1.000
_cell.angle_alpha   90.00
_cell.angle_beta   90.00
_cell.angle_gamma   90.00
#
_symmetry.space_group_name_H-M   'P 1'
#
loop_
_entity.id
_entity.type
_entity.pdbx_description
1 polymer ?
#
loop_
_entity_poly.entity_id
_entity_poly.type
_entity_poly.pdbx_seq_one_letter_code
_entity_poly.pdbx_strand_id
1 'polypeptide(L)'
;MSLSFNSIRSGLQRLLTLEQQSQSRETLDSSPSRETLDSGLHHYVLESPGEKSRVHLRLDPDGHGTLIVNASRIMHLNPTAALMAYLILEGKQDDEIAITTAKKYRVARKQVNKDISSFRLQISELLRPDGDCPIHELELETVAPFSARPSAPYRLDLALTYRCNNDCAHCYNQRISESTNQRISHSQLLTPNSYLAPPSPLYASRELPTDDWKSIISKAWDLGIPHIIFTGGEPTLRDDLPELIAHAESNGQITGLNTNARRLSDERFVARLVESGLDHVQITLESCEAVIHDRMVRAKGAFVQTVKGIKNVLASPLYVMTNTTMLQDNRSTLHATLDFLAELGVPTVGLNALIYSGRGATVGTGLAENELTPLLEIARAKTEARGQRLIWYTPTQYCNFDPMSLDLGVKGCTAALYNMCVEPDGGVIPCQSYYHQLGNLLTDEWDAIWNHELAVRLRERKGLPEKCSGCLLLAECGGGCPLQFKEIYHSVEPAENLPARSR
;
A
#
# COMPACT_ATOMS: atom_id res chain seq x y z
N MET A 1 8.41 27.81 -18.72
CA MET A 1 8.65 28.56 -17.47
C MET A 1 10.04 28.23 -16.97
N SER A 2 10.89 29.23 -16.70
CA SER A 2 12.28 29.03 -16.34
C SER A 2 12.37 28.41 -14.93
N LEU A 3 12.83 27.18 -14.83
CA LEU A 3 13.14 26.52 -13.57
C LEU A 3 14.25 27.31 -12.84
N SER A 4 14.00 27.72 -11.60
CA SER A 4 14.98 28.51 -10.85
C SER A 4 16.19 27.64 -10.47
N PHE A 5 17.38 28.14 -10.72
CA PHE A 5 18.69 27.55 -10.38
C PHE A 5 18.80 27.08 -8.92
N ASN A 6 17.98 27.61 -8.02
CA ASN A 6 17.95 27.24 -6.59
C ASN A 6 17.32 25.85 -6.33
N SER A 7 16.39 25.40 -7.16
CA SER A 7 15.73 24.10 -7.03
C SER A 7 16.70 22.95 -7.37
N ILE A 8 17.51 23.11 -8.41
CA ILE A 8 18.54 22.13 -8.80
C ILE A 8 19.62 22.02 -7.71
N ARG A 9 19.98 23.16 -7.08
CA ARG A 9 20.97 23.20 -6.00
C ARG A 9 20.53 22.46 -4.75
N SER A 10 19.24 22.46 -4.41
CA SER A 10 18.72 21.73 -3.25
C SER A 10 18.72 20.20 -3.45
N GLY A 11 18.38 19.73 -4.66
CA GLY A 11 18.44 18.29 -5.02
C GLY A 11 19.89 17.76 -5.04
N LEU A 12 20.83 18.53 -5.59
CA LEU A 12 22.25 18.19 -5.58
C LEU A 12 22.86 18.25 -4.16
N GLN A 13 22.41 19.18 -3.31
CA GLN A 13 22.82 19.23 -1.90
C GLN A 13 22.34 18.03 -1.11
N ARG A 14 21.16 17.48 -1.43
CA ARG A 14 20.64 16.24 -0.82
C ARG A 14 21.50 15.03 -1.18
N LEU A 15 22.01 14.94 -2.40
CA LEU A 15 22.93 13.88 -2.83
C LEU A 15 24.32 14.04 -2.19
N LEU A 16 24.78 15.29 -1.95
CA LEU A 16 26.05 15.58 -1.27
C LEU A 16 25.99 15.25 0.24
N THR A 17 24.81 15.30 0.86
CA THR A 17 24.62 14.89 2.26
C THR A 17 24.69 13.37 2.42
N LEU A 18 24.38 12.59 1.38
CA LEU A 18 24.61 11.14 1.35
C LEU A 18 26.10 10.79 1.48
N GLU A 19 27.00 11.62 0.93
CA GLU A 19 28.46 11.42 1.06
C GLU A 19 28.96 11.54 2.50
N GLN A 20 28.23 12.23 3.39
CA GLN A 20 28.64 12.45 4.78
C GLN A 20 28.08 11.41 5.77
N GLN A 21 26.99 10.70 5.42
CA GLN A 21 26.32 9.75 6.31
C GLN A 21 26.76 8.29 6.11
N SER A 22 27.39 7.94 4.99
CA SER A 22 27.86 6.57 4.72
C SER A 22 29.12 6.18 5.52
N GLN A 23 29.73 7.11 6.28
CA GLN A 23 30.99 6.87 7.01
C GLN A 23 30.87 6.11 8.34
N SER A 24 29.70 5.61 8.72
CA SER A 24 29.53 4.91 9.99
C SER A 24 29.02 3.47 9.86
N ARG A 25 29.74 2.62 9.13
CA ARG A 25 29.80 1.16 9.36
C ARG A 25 30.94 0.54 8.54
N GLU A 26 32.14 0.59 9.10
CA GLU A 26 33.24 -0.27 8.67
C GLU A 26 33.15 -1.62 9.39
N THR A 27 33.06 -2.71 8.62
CA THR A 27 33.78 -3.95 8.93
C THR A 27 34.49 -4.40 7.67
N LEU A 28 35.82 -4.33 7.75
CA LEU A 28 36.76 -4.83 6.76
C LEU A 28 36.65 -6.34 6.59
N ASP A 29 36.48 -6.81 5.34
CA ASP A 29 37.19 -7.99 4.90
C ASP A 29 37.58 -7.85 3.42
N SER A 30 38.83 -8.14 3.12
CA SER A 30 39.51 -7.87 1.86
C SER A 30 39.70 -9.15 1.06
N SER A 31 39.02 -9.26 -0.08
CA SER A 31 39.52 -9.99 -1.26
C SER A 31 38.74 -9.62 -2.53
N PRO A 32 39.35 -9.45 -3.72
CA PRO A 32 38.66 -9.07 -4.95
C PRO A 32 38.07 -10.30 -5.64
N SER A 33 36.89 -10.69 -5.23
CA SER A 33 36.05 -11.64 -5.98
C SER A 33 34.99 -10.85 -6.75
N ARG A 34 34.65 -11.32 -7.98
CA ARG A 34 33.64 -10.77 -8.87
C ARG A 34 32.45 -10.23 -8.08
N GLU A 35 32.36 -8.89 -7.96
CA GLU A 35 31.21 -8.23 -7.31
C GLU A 35 29.96 -8.50 -8.13
N THR A 36 29.27 -9.58 -7.78
CA THR A 36 27.85 -9.71 -8.06
C THR A 36 27.18 -8.72 -7.11
N LEU A 37 26.38 -7.79 -7.63
CA LEU A 37 25.43 -7.03 -6.80
C LEU A 37 24.62 -8.08 -6.03
N ASP A 38 24.67 -8.01 -4.71
CA ASP A 38 23.85 -8.89 -3.89
C ASP A 38 22.37 -8.50 -4.13
N SER A 39 21.59 -9.49 -4.57
CA SER A 39 20.14 -9.33 -4.68
C SER A 39 19.55 -9.11 -3.28
N GLY A 40 18.58 -8.19 -3.18
CA GLY A 40 17.95 -7.88 -1.90
C GLY A 40 17.45 -6.44 -1.83
N LEU A 41 17.03 -6.05 -0.65
CA LEU A 41 16.51 -4.72 -0.37
C LEU A 41 17.55 -3.86 0.35
N HIS A 42 17.91 -2.74 -0.28
CA HIS A 42 18.79 -1.72 0.30
C HIS A 42 17.94 -0.53 0.74
N HIS A 43 18.22 0.00 1.93
CA HIS A 43 17.46 1.08 2.54
C HIS A 43 18.35 2.27 2.84
N TYR A 44 17.89 3.46 2.45
CA TYR A 44 18.56 4.73 2.67
C TYR A 44 17.56 5.73 3.25
N VAL A 45 18.01 6.53 4.20
CA VAL A 45 17.26 7.63 4.79
C VAL A 45 17.86 8.94 4.35
N LEU A 46 17.07 9.81 3.75
CA LEU A 46 17.45 11.15 3.37
C LEU A 46 16.77 12.14 4.31
N GLU A 47 17.56 12.80 5.15
CA GLU A 47 17.05 13.79 6.09
C GLU A 47 17.35 15.20 5.58
N SER A 48 16.33 16.05 5.57
CA SER A 48 16.41 17.49 5.35
C SER A 48 15.70 18.19 6.51
N PRO A 49 15.98 19.46 6.82
CA PRO A 49 15.26 20.17 7.86
C PRO A 49 13.74 20.13 7.63
N GLY A 50 13.05 19.41 8.51
CA GLY A 50 11.58 19.25 8.46
C GLY A 50 11.06 18.12 7.58
N GLU A 51 11.94 17.30 6.96
CA GLU A 51 11.52 16.24 6.06
C GLU A 51 12.44 15.02 6.12
N LYS A 52 11.83 13.83 6.23
CA LYS A 52 12.51 12.53 6.19
C LYS A 52 11.97 11.76 4.99
N SER A 53 12.84 11.39 4.06
CA SER A 53 12.49 10.53 2.94
C SER A 53 13.17 9.18 3.07
N ARG A 54 12.42 8.11 2.88
CA ARG A 54 12.93 6.74 2.84
C ARG A 54 13.06 6.29 1.40
N VAL A 55 14.24 5.82 1.05
CA VAL A 55 14.54 5.30 -0.28
C VAL A 55 14.89 3.82 -0.16
N HIS A 56 14.16 2.99 -0.89
CA HIS A 56 14.44 1.56 -0.98
C HIS A 56 14.83 1.22 -2.41
N LEU A 57 15.96 0.55 -2.57
CA LEU A 57 16.38 -0.05 -3.83
C LEU A 57 16.30 -1.56 -3.69
N ARG A 58 15.36 -2.17 -4.38
CA ARG A 58 15.32 -3.63 -4.52
C ARG A 58 16.10 -4.04 -5.76
N LEU A 59 17.01 -4.99 -5.60
CA LEU A 59 17.75 -5.64 -6.66
C LEU A 59 17.25 -7.06 -6.83
N ASP A 60 16.68 -7.36 -7.98
CA ASP A 60 16.16 -8.69 -8.30
C ASP A 60 17.31 -9.62 -8.79
N PRO A 61 17.16 -10.96 -8.65
CA PRO A 61 18.21 -11.91 -9.03
C PRO A 61 18.60 -11.87 -10.52
N ASP A 62 17.72 -11.37 -11.39
CA ASP A 62 17.98 -11.20 -12.84
C ASP A 62 18.75 -9.90 -13.15
N GLY A 63 19.07 -9.12 -12.13
CA GLY A 63 19.80 -7.84 -12.21
C GLY A 63 18.92 -6.62 -12.43
N HIS A 64 17.61 -6.76 -12.65
CA HIS A 64 16.70 -5.63 -12.66
C HIS A 64 16.59 -5.03 -11.25
N GLY A 65 16.12 -3.80 -11.17
CA GLY A 65 15.89 -3.16 -9.88
C GLY A 65 14.59 -2.37 -9.84
N THR A 66 14.19 -2.04 -8.62
CA THR A 66 13.06 -1.16 -8.37
C THR A 66 13.46 -0.15 -7.30
N LEU A 67 13.45 1.13 -7.65
CA LEU A 67 13.65 2.22 -6.72
C LEU A 67 12.28 2.69 -6.20
N ILE A 68 12.13 2.73 -4.89
CA ILE A 68 10.88 3.07 -4.20
C ILE A 68 11.17 4.21 -3.24
N VAL A 69 10.47 5.33 -3.37
CA VAL A 69 10.58 6.49 -2.48
C VAL A 69 9.28 6.71 -1.73
N ASN A 70 9.34 6.73 -0.41
CA ASN A 70 8.22 6.96 0.50
C ASN A 70 6.99 6.07 0.20
N ALA A 71 7.22 4.83 -0.27
CA ALA A 71 6.19 3.86 -0.68
C ALA A 71 5.18 4.36 -1.73
N SER A 72 5.38 5.54 -2.30
CA SER A 72 4.44 6.21 -3.22
C SER A 72 4.98 6.43 -4.63
N ARG A 73 6.31 6.49 -4.79
CA ARG A 73 6.98 6.73 -6.07
C ARG A 73 7.83 5.52 -6.41
N ILE A 74 7.60 4.94 -7.57
CA ILE A 74 8.26 3.70 -8.00
C ILE A 74 8.89 3.93 -9.37
N MET A 75 10.17 3.55 -9.49
CA MET A 75 10.90 3.56 -10.76
C MET A 75 11.46 2.16 -11.01
N HIS A 76 11.10 1.57 -12.14
CA HIS A 76 11.67 0.30 -12.58
C HIS A 76 12.98 0.53 -13.31
N LEU A 77 13.98 -0.26 -12.98
CA LEU A 77 15.35 -0.10 -13.45
C LEU A 77 15.78 -1.34 -14.23
N ASN A 78 16.29 -1.15 -15.45
CA ASN A 78 17.03 -2.21 -16.12
C ASN A 78 18.35 -2.51 -15.39
N PRO A 79 19.05 -3.61 -15.69
CA PRO A 79 20.24 -4.01 -14.94
C PRO A 79 21.35 -2.95 -14.89
N THR A 80 21.51 -2.16 -15.95
CA THR A 80 22.52 -1.08 -15.99
C THR A 80 22.11 0.07 -15.07
N ALA A 81 20.85 0.51 -15.13
CA ALA A 81 20.32 1.55 -14.26
C ALA A 81 20.27 1.11 -12.78
N ALA A 82 19.97 -0.17 -12.52
CA ALA A 82 19.98 -0.72 -11.16
C ALA A 82 21.37 -0.66 -10.52
N LEU A 83 22.43 -1.01 -11.27
CA LEU A 83 23.81 -0.84 -10.81
C LEU A 83 24.15 0.62 -10.56
N MET A 84 23.80 1.52 -11.49
CA MET A 84 24.06 2.95 -11.32
C MET A 84 23.31 3.52 -10.12
N ALA A 85 22.03 3.14 -9.91
CA ALA A 85 21.25 3.54 -8.75
C ALA A 85 21.95 3.12 -7.44
N TYR A 86 22.35 1.85 -7.37
CA TYR A 86 23.07 1.32 -6.21
C TYR A 86 24.33 2.12 -5.91
N LEU A 87 25.20 2.30 -6.91
CA LEU A 87 26.45 3.03 -6.72
C LEU A 87 26.25 4.52 -6.36
N ILE A 88 25.19 5.16 -6.91
CA ILE A 88 24.83 6.54 -6.56
C ILE A 88 24.36 6.62 -5.11
N LEU A 89 23.53 5.71 -4.66
CA LEU A 89 23.00 5.67 -3.30
C LEU A 89 24.09 5.31 -2.28
N GLU A 90 25.11 4.52 -2.70
CA GLU A 90 26.33 4.25 -1.92
C GLU A 90 27.34 5.43 -1.92
N GLY A 91 26.98 6.57 -2.52
CA GLY A 91 27.85 7.77 -2.51
C GLY A 91 29.06 7.68 -3.43
N LYS A 92 29.09 6.76 -4.41
CA LYS A 92 30.22 6.63 -5.33
C LYS A 92 30.33 7.82 -6.30
N GLN A 93 31.58 8.16 -6.65
CA GLN A 93 31.87 9.25 -7.58
C GLN A 93 31.57 8.85 -9.02
N ASP A 94 31.15 9.80 -9.86
CA ASP A 94 30.71 9.55 -11.25
C ASP A 94 31.76 8.79 -12.08
N ASP A 95 33.04 9.06 -11.89
CA ASP A 95 34.11 8.34 -12.56
C ASP A 95 34.21 6.86 -12.15
N GLU A 96 33.99 6.55 -10.86
CA GLU A 96 33.97 5.17 -10.35
C GLU A 96 32.74 4.43 -10.87
N ILE A 97 31.58 5.09 -10.86
CA ILE A 97 30.33 4.56 -11.42
C ILE A 97 30.51 4.24 -12.90
N ALA A 98 31.09 5.18 -13.66
CA ALA A 98 31.32 5.02 -15.11
C ALA A 98 32.25 3.86 -15.42
N ILE A 99 33.35 3.71 -14.67
CA ILE A 99 34.32 2.62 -14.85
C ILE A 99 33.66 1.27 -14.54
N THR A 100 32.99 1.17 -13.39
CA THR A 100 32.36 -0.08 -12.92
C THR A 100 31.27 -0.53 -13.88
N THR A 101 30.37 0.39 -14.26
CA THR A 101 29.28 0.10 -15.18
C THR A 101 29.75 -0.26 -16.57
N ALA A 102 30.70 0.52 -17.13
CA ALA A 102 31.27 0.26 -18.46
C ALA A 102 31.96 -1.11 -18.52
N LYS A 103 32.69 -1.50 -17.48
CA LYS A 103 33.38 -2.80 -17.38
C LYS A 103 32.37 -3.96 -17.27
N LYS A 104 31.35 -3.83 -16.41
CA LYS A 104 30.37 -4.92 -16.18
C LYS A 104 29.50 -5.19 -17.40
N TYR A 105 29.00 -4.14 -18.07
CA TYR A 105 28.07 -4.27 -19.18
C TYR A 105 28.69 -4.08 -20.56
N ARG A 106 30.01 -3.89 -20.64
CA ARG A 106 30.78 -3.71 -21.91
C ARG A 106 30.24 -2.56 -22.78
N VAL A 107 29.86 -1.44 -22.16
CA VAL A 107 29.37 -0.24 -22.83
C VAL A 107 30.44 0.85 -22.84
N ALA A 108 30.35 1.80 -23.79
CA ALA A 108 31.32 2.88 -23.91
C ALA A 108 31.19 3.83 -22.70
N ARG A 109 32.33 4.13 -22.01
CA ARG A 109 32.38 5.00 -20.83
C ARG A 109 31.75 6.39 -21.10
N LYS A 110 31.91 6.93 -22.32
CA LYS A 110 31.31 8.21 -22.72
C LYS A 110 29.77 8.16 -22.66
N GLN A 111 29.17 7.04 -23.04
CA GLN A 111 27.71 6.84 -22.95
C GLN A 111 27.28 6.75 -21.49
N VAL A 112 28.00 5.96 -20.67
CA VAL A 112 27.69 5.82 -19.25
C VAL A 112 27.76 7.16 -18.52
N ASN A 113 28.73 8.02 -18.80
CA ASN A 113 28.81 9.34 -18.20
C ASN A 113 27.59 10.22 -18.52
N LYS A 114 27.08 10.14 -19.77
CA LYS A 114 25.86 10.84 -20.15
C LYS A 114 24.64 10.29 -19.38
N ASP A 115 24.57 8.96 -19.28
CA ASP A 115 23.47 8.26 -18.62
C ASP A 115 23.46 8.58 -17.10
N ILE A 116 24.63 8.63 -16.44
CA ILE A 116 24.75 9.01 -15.01
C ILE A 116 24.18 10.40 -14.78
N SER A 117 24.55 11.39 -15.60
CA SER A 117 24.07 12.77 -15.44
C SER A 117 22.54 12.86 -15.57
N SER A 118 21.96 12.18 -16.58
CA SER A 118 20.52 12.08 -16.76
C SER A 118 19.84 11.37 -15.59
N PHE A 119 20.44 10.26 -15.13
CA PHE A 119 19.87 9.44 -14.08
C PHE A 119 19.91 10.13 -12.70
N ARG A 120 20.98 10.88 -12.39
CA ARG A 120 21.01 11.71 -11.17
C ARG A 120 19.90 12.75 -11.16
N LEU A 121 19.61 13.36 -12.32
CA LEU A 121 18.49 14.28 -12.43
C LEU A 121 17.16 13.57 -12.15
N GLN A 122 16.94 12.40 -12.73
CA GLN A 122 15.73 11.60 -12.50
C GLN A 122 15.55 11.21 -11.02
N ILE A 123 16.62 10.75 -10.36
CA ILE A 123 16.59 10.45 -8.92
C ILE A 123 16.27 11.71 -8.12
N SER A 124 16.89 12.86 -8.47
CA SER A 124 16.65 14.11 -7.75
C SER A 124 15.19 14.59 -7.87
N GLU A 125 14.56 14.41 -9.03
CA GLU A 125 13.14 14.69 -9.23
C GLU A 125 12.24 13.71 -8.43
N LEU A 126 12.58 12.43 -8.43
CA LEU A 126 11.86 11.41 -7.67
C LEU A 126 11.90 11.70 -6.14
N LEU A 127 12.97 12.33 -5.66
CA LEU A 127 13.19 12.68 -4.26
C LEU A 127 12.55 14.03 -3.87
N ARG A 128 12.00 14.81 -4.80
CA ARG A 128 11.32 16.07 -4.45
C ARG A 128 10.03 15.82 -3.68
N PRO A 129 9.76 16.57 -2.59
CA PRO A 129 8.57 16.37 -1.77
C PRO A 129 7.25 16.56 -2.53
N ASP A 130 7.18 17.62 -3.33
CA ASP A 130 5.98 18.08 -4.05
C ASP A 130 6.12 17.95 -5.57
N GLY A 131 7.07 17.12 -6.05
CA GLY A 131 7.30 16.95 -7.49
C GLY A 131 6.09 16.33 -8.18
N ASP A 132 5.62 16.97 -9.24
CA ASP A 132 4.77 16.33 -10.24
C ASP A 132 5.40 15.00 -10.66
N CYS A 133 4.59 14.06 -11.09
CA CYS A 133 5.08 12.72 -11.44
C CYS A 133 6.22 12.83 -12.47
N PRO A 134 7.48 12.43 -12.13
CA PRO A 134 8.63 12.64 -13.01
C PRO A 134 8.49 11.94 -14.36
N ILE A 135 7.55 11.04 -14.48
CA ILE A 135 7.28 10.25 -15.69
C ILE A 135 6.82 11.13 -16.86
N HIS A 136 6.14 12.25 -16.58
CA HIS A 136 5.62 13.12 -17.64
C HIS A 136 6.60 14.18 -18.15
N GLU A 137 7.64 14.52 -17.38
CA GLU A 137 8.58 15.60 -17.75
C GLU A 137 9.93 15.13 -18.30
N LEU A 138 10.31 13.86 -18.17
CA LEU A 138 11.69 13.41 -18.37
C LEU A 138 11.91 12.42 -19.53
N GLU A 139 11.05 12.23 -20.49
CA GLU A 139 11.25 11.26 -21.60
C GLU A 139 11.86 9.92 -21.11
N LEU A 140 11.42 9.46 -19.93
CA LEU A 140 11.84 8.17 -19.40
C LEU A 140 11.18 7.07 -20.24
N GLU A 141 11.93 6.02 -20.56
CA GLU A 141 11.30 4.77 -21.04
C GLU A 141 10.39 4.27 -19.92
N THR A 142 9.12 4.69 -19.99
CA THR A 142 8.10 4.23 -19.05
C THR A 142 7.78 2.79 -19.38
N VAL A 143 8.02 1.93 -18.43
CA VAL A 143 7.48 0.56 -18.49
C VAL A 143 5.97 0.67 -18.53
N ALA A 144 5.32 0.01 -19.50
CA ALA A 144 3.86 0.00 -19.57
C ALA A 144 3.26 -0.38 -18.21
N PRO A 145 2.16 0.24 -17.76
CA PRO A 145 1.55 -0.08 -16.49
C PRO A 145 1.37 -1.60 -16.31
N PHE A 146 1.72 -2.12 -15.14
CA PHE A 146 1.63 -3.55 -14.80
C PHE A 146 2.50 -4.50 -15.64
N SER A 147 3.43 -4.01 -16.44
CA SER A 147 4.35 -4.87 -17.22
C SER A 147 5.56 -5.34 -16.42
N ALA A 148 5.90 -4.69 -15.31
CA ALA A 148 6.98 -5.13 -14.44
C ALA A 148 6.68 -6.52 -13.84
N ARG A 149 7.73 -7.33 -13.74
CA ARG A 149 7.69 -8.68 -13.17
C ARG A 149 8.50 -8.74 -11.87
N PRO A 150 8.00 -8.13 -10.79
CA PRO A 150 8.73 -8.16 -9.52
C PRO A 150 8.83 -9.58 -8.95
N SER A 151 9.87 -9.84 -8.17
CA SER A 151 10.06 -11.11 -7.45
C SER A 151 9.18 -11.23 -6.19
N ALA A 152 8.67 -10.09 -5.70
CA ALA A 152 7.77 -9.97 -4.57
C ALA A 152 6.92 -8.69 -4.70
N PRO A 153 5.80 -8.56 -3.97
CA PRO A 153 5.01 -7.33 -3.97
C PRO A 153 5.80 -6.14 -3.40
N TYR A 154 5.33 -4.93 -3.65
CA TYR A 154 5.92 -3.73 -3.04
C TYR A 154 5.31 -3.42 -1.67
N ARG A 155 4.13 -3.95 -1.41
CA ARG A 155 3.38 -3.77 -0.17
C ARG A 155 2.79 -5.08 0.30
N LEU A 156 2.87 -5.31 1.61
CA LEU A 156 2.21 -6.41 2.28
C LEU A 156 1.24 -5.86 3.32
N ASP A 157 -0.04 -6.21 3.18
CA ASP A 157 -1.06 -5.90 4.15
C ASP A 157 -1.09 -7.03 5.20
N LEU A 158 -1.00 -6.69 6.49
CA LEU A 158 -1.05 -7.65 7.59
C LEU A 158 -2.41 -7.51 8.30
N ALA A 159 -3.32 -8.43 8.05
CA ALA A 159 -4.59 -8.52 8.75
C ALA A 159 -4.36 -9.13 10.14
N LEU A 160 -3.94 -8.30 11.10
CA LEU A 160 -3.49 -8.77 12.42
C LEU A 160 -4.57 -9.49 13.22
N THR A 161 -5.83 -9.15 13.00
CA THR A 161 -7.00 -9.69 13.69
C THR A 161 -8.25 -9.49 12.83
N TYR A 162 -9.24 -10.35 12.98
CA TYR A 162 -10.58 -10.11 12.42
C TYR A 162 -11.58 -9.58 13.45
N ARG A 163 -11.13 -9.32 14.69
CA ARG A 163 -11.94 -8.55 15.65
C ARG A 163 -12.10 -7.10 15.18
N CYS A 164 -13.29 -6.54 15.36
CA CYS A 164 -13.56 -5.15 15.03
C CYS A 164 -14.59 -4.58 16.02
N ASN A 165 -14.42 -3.31 16.39
CA ASN A 165 -15.36 -2.55 17.20
C ASN A 165 -16.42 -1.79 16.37
N ASN A 166 -16.41 -1.96 15.03
CA ASN A 166 -17.48 -1.61 14.10
C ASN A 166 -18.12 -2.87 13.52
N ASP A 167 -19.33 -2.72 12.95
CA ASP A 167 -20.07 -3.80 12.29
C ASP A 167 -20.60 -3.34 10.91
N CYS A 168 -19.74 -2.69 10.11
CA CYS A 168 -20.10 -2.01 8.86
C CYS A 168 -21.00 -2.85 7.97
N ALA A 169 -22.07 -2.25 7.44
CA ALA A 169 -23.01 -2.93 6.54
C ALA A 169 -22.36 -3.43 5.25
N HIS A 170 -21.37 -2.68 4.77
CA HIS A 170 -20.62 -2.91 3.53
C HIS A 170 -19.23 -3.54 3.74
N CYS A 171 -18.97 -4.12 4.92
CA CYS A 171 -17.65 -4.68 5.23
C CYS A 171 -17.26 -5.75 4.20
N TYR A 172 -16.10 -5.56 3.58
CA TYR A 172 -15.55 -6.52 2.62
C TYR A 172 -14.97 -7.78 3.29
N ASN A 173 -14.74 -7.72 4.60
CA ASN A 173 -14.12 -8.82 5.32
C ASN A 173 -15.11 -9.97 5.50
N GLN A 174 -14.88 -11.05 4.77
CA GLN A 174 -15.75 -12.24 4.79
C GLN A 174 -15.71 -12.94 6.14
N ARG A 175 -14.56 -13.00 6.78
CA ARG A 175 -14.35 -13.69 8.05
C ARG A 175 -15.11 -13.04 9.22
N ILE A 176 -15.25 -11.70 9.19
CA ILE A 176 -16.07 -10.97 10.16
C ILE A 176 -17.55 -11.36 10.01
N SER A 177 -18.04 -11.48 8.77
CA SER A 177 -19.44 -11.82 8.52
C SER A 177 -19.81 -13.25 8.95
N GLU A 178 -18.87 -14.18 8.89
CA GLU A 178 -19.06 -15.57 9.37
C GLU A 178 -19.11 -15.62 10.91
N SER A 179 -18.39 -14.74 11.61
CA SER A 179 -18.38 -14.69 13.08
C SER A 179 -19.61 -14.06 13.70
N THR A 180 -20.30 -13.13 12.98
CA THR A 180 -21.49 -12.41 13.49
C THR A 180 -22.78 -13.21 13.35
N ASN A 181 -22.80 -14.32 12.64
CA ASN A 181 -23.94 -15.24 12.62
C ASN A 181 -24.19 -15.96 13.96
N GLN A 182 -23.25 -15.89 14.92
CA GLN A 182 -23.49 -16.19 16.32
C GLN A 182 -23.89 -14.88 17.04
N ARG A 183 -25.18 -14.67 17.22
CA ARG A 183 -25.81 -13.49 17.85
C ARG A 183 -25.11 -13.08 19.15
N ILE A 184 -24.27 -12.02 19.07
CA ILE A 184 -23.95 -11.24 20.25
C ILE A 184 -25.14 -10.32 20.49
N SER A 185 -25.82 -10.48 21.62
CA SER A 185 -26.98 -9.67 21.96
C SER A 185 -26.59 -8.19 22.03
N HIS A 186 -27.40 -7.32 21.44
CA HIS A 186 -27.22 -5.86 21.36
C HIS A 186 -26.96 -5.16 22.70
N SER A 187 -27.23 -5.81 23.83
CA SER A 187 -27.09 -5.26 25.20
C SER A 187 -25.64 -5.18 25.72
N GLN A 188 -24.67 -5.86 25.09
CA GLN A 188 -23.27 -5.85 25.54
C GLN A 188 -22.42 -4.75 24.89
N LEU A 189 -22.95 -4.02 23.91
CA LEU A 189 -22.23 -2.98 23.16
C LEU A 189 -22.37 -1.56 23.74
N LEU A 190 -23.02 -1.38 24.87
CA LEU A 190 -23.44 -0.06 25.38
C LEU A 190 -22.63 0.48 26.56
N THR A 191 -21.46 -0.05 26.89
CA THR A 191 -20.61 0.55 27.93
C THR A 191 -19.58 1.54 27.33
N PRO A 192 -19.30 2.67 28.00
CA PRO A 192 -18.32 3.67 27.54
C PRO A 192 -16.90 3.13 27.32
N ASN A 193 -16.58 1.96 27.87
CA ASN A 193 -15.31 1.25 27.73
C ASN A 193 -15.34 0.11 26.71
N SER A 194 -16.29 0.07 25.78
CA SER A 194 -16.44 -1.00 24.79
C SER A 194 -15.36 -1.02 23.68
N TYR A 195 -14.17 -0.48 23.97
CA TYR A 195 -12.99 -0.72 23.13
C TYR A 195 -12.59 -2.22 23.08
N LEU A 196 -13.07 -3.00 24.03
CA LEU A 196 -12.74 -4.40 24.23
C LEU A 196 -13.99 -5.28 24.07
N ALA A 197 -14.56 -5.38 22.88
CA ALA A 197 -15.50 -6.47 22.60
C ALA A 197 -14.72 -7.80 22.65
N PRO A 198 -15.18 -8.81 23.42
CA PRO A 198 -14.50 -10.09 23.46
C PRO A 198 -14.49 -10.73 22.06
N PRO A 199 -13.40 -11.40 21.67
CA PRO A 199 -13.30 -12.06 20.37
C PRO A 199 -14.37 -13.12 20.21
N SER A 200 -14.83 -13.32 18.97
CA SER A 200 -15.58 -14.54 18.65
C SER A 200 -14.70 -15.76 18.95
N PRO A 201 -15.20 -16.74 19.69
CA PRO A 201 -14.37 -17.89 20.14
C PRO A 201 -13.72 -18.68 19.00
N LEU A 202 -14.25 -18.62 17.78
CA LEU A 202 -13.78 -19.39 16.62
C LEU A 202 -12.52 -18.81 15.97
N TYR A 203 -12.26 -17.49 16.10
CA TYR A 203 -11.13 -16.84 15.44
C TYR A 203 -10.02 -16.41 16.41
N ALA A 204 -10.34 -16.17 17.67
CA ALA A 204 -9.33 -15.85 18.69
C ALA A 204 -8.30 -16.99 18.89
N SER A 205 -8.68 -18.23 18.57
CA SER A 205 -7.80 -19.41 18.68
C SER A 205 -6.81 -19.58 17.51
N ARG A 206 -6.91 -18.72 16.47
CA ARG A 206 -6.08 -18.80 15.25
C ARG A 206 -5.21 -17.57 15.03
N GLU A 207 -5.37 -16.51 15.83
CA GLU A 207 -4.52 -15.33 15.69
C GLU A 207 -3.09 -15.62 16.10
N LEU A 208 -2.14 -15.28 15.25
CA LEU A 208 -0.73 -15.45 15.52
C LEU A 208 -0.28 -14.61 16.73
N PRO A 209 0.63 -15.16 17.57
CA PRO A 209 1.29 -14.39 18.62
C PRO A 209 2.25 -13.34 18.04
N THR A 210 2.70 -12.42 18.87
CA THR A 210 3.58 -11.30 18.50
C THR A 210 4.86 -11.76 17.81
N ASP A 211 5.49 -12.82 18.29
CA ASP A 211 6.77 -13.31 17.74
C ASP A 211 6.62 -13.90 16.34
N ASP A 212 5.51 -14.57 16.05
CA ASP A 212 5.22 -15.07 14.70
C ASP A 212 4.97 -13.90 13.73
N TRP A 213 4.26 -12.85 14.17
CA TRP A 213 4.11 -11.63 13.38
C TRP A 213 5.45 -10.94 13.11
N LYS A 214 6.35 -10.85 14.09
CA LYS A 214 7.71 -10.33 13.88
C LYS A 214 8.47 -11.17 12.86
N SER A 215 8.34 -12.50 12.93
CA SER A 215 8.95 -13.41 11.95
C SER A 215 8.42 -13.15 10.52
N ILE A 216 7.11 -12.94 10.37
CA ILE A 216 6.49 -12.56 9.08
C ILE A 216 7.02 -11.21 8.59
N ILE A 217 7.13 -10.20 9.45
CA ILE A 217 7.64 -8.87 9.12
C ILE A 217 9.10 -8.95 8.67
N SER A 218 9.94 -9.74 9.37
CA SER A 218 11.34 -9.94 8.97
C SER A 218 11.44 -10.72 7.66
N LYS A 219 10.65 -11.79 7.47
CA LYS A 219 10.61 -12.52 6.20
C LYS A 219 10.15 -11.63 5.02
N ALA A 220 9.21 -10.72 5.27
CA ALA A 220 8.81 -9.73 4.25
C ALA A 220 9.97 -8.81 3.86
N TRP A 221 10.79 -8.37 4.82
CA TRP A 221 12.01 -7.61 4.56
C TRP A 221 13.00 -8.40 3.69
N ASP A 222 13.28 -9.64 4.06
CA ASP A 222 14.21 -10.53 3.34
C ASP A 222 13.73 -10.81 1.90
N LEU A 223 12.41 -10.82 1.67
CA LEU A 223 11.79 -10.93 0.34
C LEU A 223 11.83 -9.61 -0.46
N GLY A 224 12.36 -8.54 0.10
CA GLY A 224 12.44 -7.24 -0.55
C GLY A 224 11.14 -6.45 -0.54
N ILE A 225 10.27 -6.64 0.46
CA ILE A 225 8.99 -5.92 0.62
C ILE A 225 9.19 -4.73 1.58
N PRO A 226 9.28 -3.49 1.05
CA PRO A 226 9.63 -2.32 1.87
C PRO A 226 8.47 -1.70 2.62
N HIS A 227 7.22 -2.06 2.33
CA HIS A 227 6.04 -1.38 2.88
C HIS A 227 5.09 -2.37 3.54
N ILE A 228 4.84 -2.16 4.83
CA ILE A 228 3.93 -2.95 5.66
C ILE A 228 2.71 -2.09 6.01
N ILE A 229 1.52 -2.63 5.78
CA ILE A 229 0.25 -2.02 6.23
C ILE A 229 -0.38 -2.91 7.30
N PHE A 230 -0.52 -2.39 8.49
CA PHE A 230 -1.28 -3.04 9.55
C PHE A 230 -2.78 -2.79 9.34
N THR A 231 -3.54 -3.87 9.21
CA THR A 231 -4.97 -3.88 8.88
C THR A 231 -5.69 -5.06 9.55
N GLY A 232 -6.87 -5.42 9.06
CA GLY A 232 -7.64 -6.57 9.51
C GLY A 232 -9.13 -6.22 9.66
N GLY A 233 -9.71 -6.58 10.81
CA GLY A 233 -10.94 -5.97 11.31
C GLY A 233 -10.62 -4.57 11.81
N GLU A 234 -10.07 -4.48 13.04
CA GLU A 234 -9.52 -3.24 13.57
C GLU A 234 -8.18 -3.54 14.27
N PRO A 235 -7.05 -3.22 13.64
CA PRO A 235 -5.73 -3.59 14.15
C PRO A 235 -5.39 -2.94 15.50
N THR A 236 -5.95 -1.77 15.80
CA THR A 236 -5.73 -1.08 17.07
C THR A 236 -6.32 -1.82 18.28
N LEU A 237 -7.12 -2.87 18.08
CA LEU A 237 -7.59 -3.73 19.16
C LEU A 237 -6.51 -4.68 19.69
N ARG A 238 -5.39 -4.84 18.97
CA ARG A 238 -4.22 -5.55 19.47
C ARG A 238 -3.34 -4.63 20.30
N ASP A 239 -2.96 -5.08 21.49
CA ASP A 239 -2.13 -4.29 22.42
C ASP A 239 -0.65 -4.29 22.00
N ASP A 240 -0.21 -5.31 21.24
CA ASP A 240 1.14 -5.47 20.70
C ASP A 240 1.38 -4.71 19.39
N LEU A 241 0.38 -4.01 18.83
CA LEU A 241 0.53 -3.23 17.60
C LEU A 241 1.74 -2.27 17.63
N PRO A 242 2.00 -1.49 18.70
CA PRO A 242 3.18 -0.63 18.76
C PRO A 242 4.49 -1.42 18.65
N GLU A 243 4.56 -2.61 19.24
CA GLU A 243 5.74 -3.48 19.20
C GLU A 243 6.00 -4.03 17.78
N LEU A 244 4.94 -4.38 17.05
CA LEU A 244 5.03 -4.82 15.66
C LEU A 244 5.48 -3.69 14.72
N ILE A 245 4.98 -2.46 14.95
CA ILE A 245 5.41 -1.27 14.23
C ILE A 245 6.90 -1.02 14.47
N ALA A 246 7.34 -1.05 15.73
CA ALA A 246 8.73 -0.83 16.09
C ALA A 246 9.67 -1.88 15.46
N HIS A 247 9.21 -3.13 15.35
CA HIS A 247 9.96 -4.19 14.69
C HIS A 247 10.11 -3.92 13.19
N ALA A 248 9.03 -3.54 12.49
CA ALA A 248 9.10 -3.17 11.07
C ALA A 248 9.99 -1.95 10.83
N GLU A 249 9.88 -0.92 11.70
CA GLU A 249 10.75 0.26 11.67
C GLU A 249 12.23 -0.11 11.84
N SER A 250 12.54 -1.03 12.76
CA SER A 250 13.92 -1.47 13.00
C SER A 250 14.53 -2.20 11.80
N ASN A 251 13.73 -2.82 10.95
CA ASN A 251 14.16 -3.39 9.68
C ASN A 251 14.40 -2.30 8.60
N GLY A 252 13.85 -1.10 8.78
CA GLY A 252 13.85 -0.03 7.77
C GLY A 252 12.60 -0.01 6.89
N GLN A 253 11.55 -0.77 7.20
CA GLN A 253 10.29 -0.80 6.44
C GLN A 253 9.47 0.45 6.71
N ILE A 254 8.73 0.90 5.70
CA ILE A 254 7.71 1.93 5.84
C ILE A 254 6.46 1.28 6.43
N THR A 255 5.86 1.93 7.41
CA THR A 255 4.71 1.40 8.13
C THR A 255 3.46 2.25 7.95
N GLY A 256 2.35 1.61 7.65
CA GLY A 256 1.04 2.23 7.55
C GLY A 256 0.01 1.53 8.43
N LEU A 257 -1.01 2.27 8.81
CA LEU A 257 -2.12 1.77 9.63
C LEU A 257 -3.45 2.09 8.94
N ASN A 258 -4.22 1.05 8.59
CA ASN A 258 -5.61 1.18 8.15
C ASN A 258 -6.53 0.96 9.35
N THR A 259 -7.31 1.98 9.73
CA THR A 259 -8.10 1.95 10.97
C THR A 259 -9.41 2.73 10.85
N ASN A 260 -10.39 2.37 11.67
CA ASN A 260 -11.57 3.19 11.90
C ASN A 260 -11.31 4.38 12.85
N ALA A 261 -10.09 4.48 13.38
CA ALA A 261 -9.58 5.54 14.25
C ALA A 261 -10.31 5.74 15.60
N ARG A 262 -11.22 4.86 15.99
CA ARG A 262 -11.93 5.03 17.26
C ARG A 262 -10.97 5.01 18.46
N ARG A 263 -9.96 4.11 18.48
CA ARG A 263 -8.94 4.07 19.53
C ARG A 263 -7.96 5.24 19.44
N LEU A 264 -7.78 5.85 18.27
CA LEU A 264 -6.95 7.05 18.10
C LEU A 264 -7.56 8.30 18.76
N SER A 265 -8.80 8.23 19.24
CA SER A 265 -9.38 9.26 20.13
C SER A 265 -8.65 9.40 21.46
N ASP A 266 -7.81 8.42 21.85
CA ASP A 266 -6.85 8.50 22.96
C ASP A 266 -5.50 9.03 22.43
N GLU A 267 -5.15 10.24 22.83
CA GLU A 267 -3.91 10.92 22.44
C GLU A 267 -2.65 10.16 22.89
N ARG A 268 -2.72 9.47 24.06
CA ARG A 268 -1.59 8.67 24.56
C ARG A 268 -1.33 7.46 23.67
N PHE A 269 -2.39 6.90 23.09
CA PHE A 269 -2.23 5.79 22.14
C PHE A 269 -1.59 6.27 20.84
N VAL A 270 -2.00 7.45 20.32
CA VAL A 270 -1.36 8.08 19.15
C VAL A 270 0.12 8.34 19.41
N ALA A 271 0.47 8.92 20.59
CA ALA A 271 1.87 9.16 20.95
C ALA A 271 2.70 7.87 20.94
N ARG A 272 2.19 6.76 21.47
CA ARG A 272 2.87 5.46 21.43
C ARG A 272 3.10 4.95 20.00
N LEU A 273 2.14 5.14 19.08
CA LEU A 273 2.31 4.75 17.67
C LEU A 273 3.41 5.58 16.99
N VAL A 274 3.46 6.89 17.28
CA VAL A 274 4.54 7.79 16.81
C VAL A 274 5.90 7.33 17.33
N GLU A 275 6.00 7.08 18.64
CA GLU A 275 7.24 6.59 19.28
C GLU A 275 7.69 5.25 18.72
N SER A 276 6.77 4.42 18.25
CA SER A 276 7.07 3.13 17.60
C SER A 276 7.54 3.27 16.16
N GLY A 277 7.50 4.47 15.56
CA GLY A 277 7.95 4.72 14.20
C GLY A 277 6.89 4.54 13.12
N LEU A 278 5.59 4.65 13.46
CA LEU A 278 4.53 4.64 12.44
C LEU A 278 4.71 5.85 11.50
N ASP A 279 4.63 5.60 10.17
CA ASP A 279 4.82 6.66 9.16
C ASP A 279 3.50 7.32 8.76
N HIS A 280 2.44 6.53 8.52
CA HIS A 280 1.17 7.08 8.04
C HIS A 280 -0.05 6.30 8.52
N VAL A 281 -1.20 6.98 8.50
CA VAL A 281 -2.49 6.43 8.89
C VAL A 281 -3.54 6.70 7.83
N GLN A 282 -4.26 5.66 7.42
CA GLN A 282 -5.47 5.77 6.61
C GLN A 282 -6.70 5.54 7.50
N ILE A 283 -7.54 6.55 7.60
CA ILE A 283 -8.71 6.55 8.48
C ILE A 283 -10.00 6.46 7.67
N THR A 284 -10.85 5.50 7.97
CA THR A 284 -12.18 5.38 7.35
C THR A 284 -13.17 6.35 7.97
N LEU A 285 -13.68 7.29 7.17
CA LEU A 285 -14.81 8.17 7.52
C LEU A 285 -15.86 8.12 6.41
N GLU A 286 -17.06 7.61 6.70
CA GLU A 286 -18.08 7.37 5.69
C GLU A 286 -18.97 8.58 5.40
N SER A 287 -19.09 9.53 6.31
CA SER A 287 -19.88 10.76 6.16
C SER A 287 -19.48 11.80 7.20
N CYS A 288 -19.67 13.08 6.87
CA CYS A 288 -19.58 14.20 7.85
C CYS A 288 -20.80 14.24 8.80
N GLU A 289 -21.88 13.53 8.47
CA GLU A 289 -23.06 13.41 9.31
C GLU A 289 -22.96 12.21 10.24
N ALA A 290 -22.97 12.46 11.56
CA ALA A 290 -22.85 11.41 12.57
C ALA A 290 -23.88 10.29 12.41
N VAL A 291 -25.13 10.64 12.09
CA VAL A 291 -26.23 9.67 11.90
C VAL A 291 -25.95 8.75 10.73
N ILE A 292 -25.43 9.26 9.63
CA ILE A 292 -25.13 8.47 8.43
C ILE A 292 -23.90 7.61 8.69
N HIS A 293 -22.81 8.19 9.21
CA HIS A 293 -21.59 7.45 9.54
C HIS A 293 -21.90 6.28 10.49
N ASP A 294 -22.52 6.56 11.65
CA ASP A 294 -22.82 5.56 12.68
C ASP A 294 -23.75 4.44 12.14
N ARG A 295 -24.69 4.79 11.27
CA ARG A 295 -25.56 3.81 10.59
C ARG A 295 -24.76 2.91 9.65
N MET A 296 -23.88 3.47 8.82
CA MET A 296 -23.08 2.70 7.86
C MET A 296 -22.10 1.75 8.57
N VAL A 297 -21.45 2.23 9.63
CA VAL A 297 -20.51 1.42 10.43
C VAL A 297 -21.22 0.59 11.52
N ARG A 298 -22.54 0.74 11.69
CA ARG A 298 -23.38 0.08 12.71
C ARG A 298 -22.83 0.18 14.13
N ALA A 299 -22.27 1.34 14.48
CA ALA A 299 -21.68 1.59 15.79
C ALA A 299 -22.03 3.00 16.26
N LYS A 300 -22.91 3.10 17.26
CA LYS A 300 -23.34 4.38 17.84
C LYS A 300 -22.17 5.11 18.48
N GLY A 301 -22.00 6.40 18.14
CA GLY A 301 -20.93 7.26 18.66
C GLY A 301 -19.57 7.04 17.98
N ALA A 302 -19.50 6.18 16.94
CA ALA A 302 -18.29 5.95 16.17
C ALA A 302 -17.80 7.25 15.51
N PHE A 303 -18.69 8.05 14.92
CA PHE A 303 -18.37 9.33 14.30
C PHE A 303 -17.55 10.24 15.23
N VAL A 304 -18.04 10.45 16.44
CA VAL A 304 -17.36 11.35 17.42
C VAL A 304 -15.96 10.85 17.75
N GLN A 305 -15.81 9.53 17.94
CA GLN A 305 -14.51 8.91 18.21
C GLN A 305 -13.58 8.99 17.02
N THR A 306 -14.06 8.67 15.81
CA THR A 306 -13.29 8.73 14.56
C THR A 306 -12.80 10.15 14.28
N VAL A 307 -13.69 11.16 14.36
CA VAL A 307 -13.31 12.56 14.15
C VAL A 307 -12.30 13.05 15.19
N LYS A 308 -12.46 12.65 16.45
CA LYS A 308 -11.45 12.94 17.48
C LYS A 308 -10.12 12.27 17.15
N GLY A 309 -10.15 11.02 16.68
CA GLY A 309 -8.96 10.30 16.22
C GLY A 309 -8.27 11.03 15.06
N ILE A 310 -9.01 11.47 14.04
CA ILE A 310 -8.47 12.29 12.94
C ILE A 310 -7.74 13.53 13.48
N LYS A 311 -8.36 14.28 14.39
CA LYS A 311 -7.77 15.49 14.98
C LYS A 311 -6.49 15.19 15.75
N ASN A 312 -6.47 14.12 16.53
CA ASN A 312 -5.29 13.72 17.30
C ASN A 312 -4.12 13.32 16.38
N VAL A 313 -4.41 12.59 15.28
CA VAL A 313 -3.38 12.21 14.31
C VAL A 313 -2.88 13.41 13.52
N LEU A 314 -3.76 14.36 13.13
CA LEU A 314 -3.37 15.62 12.48
C LEU A 314 -2.48 16.51 13.37
N ALA A 315 -2.61 16.40 14.69
CA ALA A 315 -1.74 17.10 15.64
C ALA A 315 -0.38 16.41 15.88
N SER A 316 -0.15 15.27 15.26
CA SER A 316 1.09 14.46 15.35
C SER A 316 1.91 14.58 14.05
N PRO A 317 3.15 14.07 14.01
CA PRO A 317 3.96 14.06 12.80
C PRO A 317 3.53 12.99 11.77
N LEU A 318 2.50 12.18 12.04
CA LEU A 318 2.04 11.13 11.13
C LEU A 318 1.41 11.72 9.87
N TYR A 319 1.68 11.10 8.73
CA TYR A 319 0.97 11.45 7.51
C TYR A 319 -0.47 10.90 7.56
N VAL A 320 -1.44 11.77 7.35
CA VAL A 320 -2.87 11.43 7.48
C VAL A 320 -3.53 11.36 6.12
N MET A 321 -4.23 10.26 5.86
CA MET A 321 -5.19 10.18 4.77
C MET A 321 -6.52 9.61 5.28
N THR A 322 -7.61 10.02 4.65
CA THR A 322 -8.92 9.42 4.90
C THR A 322 -9.35 8.53 3.75
N ASN A 323 -10.27 7.63 4.00
CA ASN A 323 -10.91 6.82 3.00
C ASN A 323 -12.43 6.80 3.22
N THR A 324 -13.20 7.03 2.16
CA THR A 324 -14.66 6.98 2.17
C THR A 324 -15.14 6.02 1.09
N THR A 325 -15.95 5.02 1.49
CA THR A 325 -16.62 4.13 0.55
C THR A 325 -17.87 4.81 -0.01
N MET A 326 -17.89 5.08 -1.32
CA MET A 326 -19.03 5.72 -1.97
C MET A 326 -20.17 4.72 -2.19
N LEU A 327 -21.27 4.93 -1.49
CA LEU A 327 -22.48 4.11 -1.53
C LEU A 327 -23.71 5.00 -1.70
N GLN A 328 -24.85 4.41 -2.04
CA GLN A 328 -26.14 5.12 -2.03
C GLN A 328 -26.45 5.74 -0.66
N ASP A 329 -25.99 5.08 0.42
CA ASP A 329 -26.19 5.49 1.81
C ASP A 329 -25.59 6.87 2.15
N ASN A 330 -24.44 7.24 1.56
CA ASN A 330 -23.73 8.49 1.83
C ASN A 330 -23.59 9.40 0.60
N ARG A 331 -24.18 9.03 -0.54
CA ARG A 331 -24.09 9.79 -1.80
C ARG A 331 -24.51 11.25 -1.61
N SER A 332 -25.59 11.51 -0.88
CA SER A 332 -26.13 12.85 -0.64
C SER A 332 -25.21 13.73 0.21
N THR A 333 -24.36 13.15 1.03
CA THR A 333 -23.44 13.86 1.93
C THR A 333 -22.00 13.89 1.45
N LEU A 334 -21.68 13.27 0.30
CA LEU A 334 -20.30 13.18 -0.19
C LEU A 334 -19.64 14.55 -0.32
N HIS A 335 -20.33 15.52 -0.93
CA HIS A 335 -19.79 16.88 -1.13
C HIS A 335 -19.52 17.59 0.20
N ALA A 336 -20.44 17.48 1.16
CA ALA A 336 -20.28 18.05 2.49
C ALA A 336 -19.16 17.33 3.27
N THR A 337 -18.99 16.02 3.06
CA THR A 337 -17.91 15.23 3.67
C THR A 337 -16.53 15.70 3.18
N LEU A 338 -16.40 16.03 1.87
CA LEU A 338 -15.16 16.58 1.33
C LEU A 338 -14.85 17.97 1.93
N ASP A 339 -15.84 18.85 2.03
CA ASP A 339 -15.68 20.16 2.67
C ASP A 339 -15.27 20.01 4.14
N PHE A 340 -15.91 19.10 4.88
CA PHE A 340 -15.61 18.80 6.27
C PHE A 340 -14.17 18.28 6.46
N LEU A 341 -13.70 17.39 5.59
CA LEU A 341 -12.33 16.88 5.63
C LEU A 341 -11.30 17.99 5.34
N ALA A 342 -11.63 18.91 4.43
CA ALA A 342 -10.80 20.09 4.14
C ALA A 342 -10.74 21.05 5.34
N GLU A 343 -11.88 21.29 6.01
CA GLU A 343 -11.96 22.12 7.23
C GLU A 343 -11.19 21.52 8.40
N LEU A 344 -11.12 20.18 8.49
CA LEU A 344 -10.29 19.48 9.46
C LEU A 344 -8.80 19.59 9.16
N GLY A 345 -8.41 19.94 7.93
CA GLY A 345 -7.01 20.00 7.50
C GLY A 345 -6.45 18.66 7.02
N VAL A 346 -7.30 17.71 6.60
CA VAL A 346 -6.84 16.42 6.05
C VAL A 346 -6.14 16.64 4.71
N PRO A 347 -4.86 16.27 4.53
CA PRO A 347 -4.11 16.58 3.31
C PRO A 347 -4.47 15.67 2.14
N THR A 348 -4.91 14.44 2.40
CA THR A 348 -5.20 13.45 1.36
C THR A 348 -6.53 12.77 1.61
N VAL A 349 -7.39 12.79 0.61
CA VAL A 349 -8.71 12.15 0.63
C VAL A 349 -8.71 10.97 -0.33
N GLY A 350 -8.98 9.79 0.19
CA GLY A 350 -9.19 8.57 -0.56
C GLY A 350 -10.67 8.31 -0.77
N LEU A 351 -11.04 7.92 -1.97
CA LEU A 351 -12.38 7.44 -2.30
C LEU A 351 -12.29 6.06 -2.93
N ASN A 352 -13.25 5.21 -2.63
CA ASN A 352 -13.39 3.91 -3.26
C ASN A 352 -14.85 3.55 -3.50
N ALA A 353 -15.10 2.72 -4.52
CA ALA A 353 -16.38 2.08 -4.70
C ALA A 353 -16.51 0.86 -3.77
N LEU A 354 -17.71 0.27 -3.76
CA LEU A 354 -17.99 -0.95 -3.02
C LEU A 354 -17.03 -2.08 -3.45
N ILE A 355 -16.49 -2.77 -2.46
CA ILE A 355 -15.74 -4.02 -2.68
C ILE A 355 -16.71 -5.18 -2.57
N TYR A 356 -16.86 -5.97 -3.64
CA TYR A 356 -17.81 -7.08 -3.75
C TYR A 356 -17.29 -8.35 -3.04
N SER A 357 -17.01 -8.22 -1.75
CA SER A 357 -16.57 -9.30 -0.87
C SER A 357 -17.25 -9.15 0.50
N GLY A 358 -17.31 -10.22 1.28
CA GLY A 358 -17.99 -10.23 2.57
C GLY A 358 -19.43 -9.72 2.48
N ARG A 359 -19.85 -8.86 3.41
CA ARG A 359 -21.17 -8.21 3.38
C ARG A 359 -21.33 -7.24 2.20
N GLY A 360 -20.23 -6.67 1.71
CA GLY A 360 -20.25 -5.83 0.52
C GLY A 360 -20.80 -6.55 -0.72
N ALA A 361 -20.66 -7.88 -0.80
CA ALA A 361 -21.20 -8.66 -1.92
C ALA A 361 -22.72 -8.68 -1.96
N THR A 362 -23.42 -8.40 -0.84
CA THR A 362 -24.88 -8.54 -0.68
C THR A 362 -25.57 -7.29 -0.14
N VAL A 363 -24.81 -6.22 0.18
CA VAL A 363 -25.38 -5.02 0.80
C VAL A 363 -26.38 -4.27 -0.09
N GLY A 364 -26.21 -4.33 -1.41
CA GLY A 364 -27.14 -3.78 -2.40
C GLY A 364 -27.12 -2.25 -2.54
N THR A 365 -26.20 -1.54 -1.87
CA THR A 365 -26.12 -0.07 -1.90
C THR A 365 -24.90 0.45 -2.67
N GLY A 366 -24.22 -0.42 -3.44
CA GLY A 366 -23.13 -0.02 -4.33
C GLY A 366 -23.62 0.91 -5.44
N LEU A 367 -22.76 1.86 -5.83
CA LEU A 367 -22.97 2.69 -7.01
C LEU A 367 -22.49 1.95 -8.25
N ALA A 368 -23.19 2.07 -9.36
CA ALA A 368 -22.72 1.55 -10.64
C ALA A 368 -21.52 2.39 -11.12
N GLU A 369 -20.59 1.80 -11.87
CA GLU A 369 -19.38 2.49 -12.31
C GLU A 369 -19.68 3.77 -13.13
N ASN A 370 -20.73 3.75 -13.95
CA ASN A 370 -21.16 4.93 -14.71
C ASN A 370 -21.77 6.06 -13.85
N GLU A 371 -22.13 5.79 -12.59
CA GLU A 371 -22.58 6.81 -11.64
C GLU A 371 -21.40 7.49 -10.91
N LEU A 372 -20.17 6.94 -11.01
CA LEU A 372 -19.00 7.41 -10.29
C LEU A 372 -18.44 8.69 -10.91
N THR A 373 -18.45 8.82 -12.25
CA THR A 373 -17.84 9.94 -12.97
C THR A 373 -18.28 11.31 -12.43
N PRO A 374 -19.58 11.66 -12.36
CA PRO A 374 -20.01 13.00 -11.91
C PRO A 374 -19.65 13.25 -10.43
N LEU A 375 -19.60 12.20 -9.60
CA LEU A 375 -19.22 12.34 -8.20
C LEU A 375 -17.73 12.60 -8.04
N LEU A 376 -16.89 11.93 -8.84
CA LEU A 376 -15.44 12.07 -8.81
C LEU A 376 -14.97 13.37 -9.49
N GLU A 377 -15.66 13.85 -10.52
CA GLU A 377 -15.44 15.20 -11.10
C GLU A 377 -15.58 16.28 -10.03
N ILE A 378 -16.65 16.22 -9.24
CA ILE A 378 -16.89 17.16 -8.15
C ILE A 378 -15.85 16.96 -7.03
N ALA A 379 -15.53 15.72 -6.69
CA ALA A 379 -14.52 15.43 -5.68
C ALA A 379 -13.16 16.01 -6.09
N ARG A 380 -12.75 15.83 -7.35
CA ARG A 380 -11.52 16.39 -7.90
C ARG A 380 -11.52 17.93 -7.80
N ALA A 381 -12.55 18.58 -8.31
CA ALA A 381 -12.65 20.04 -8.28
C ALA A 381 -12.59 20.60 -6.84
N LYS A 382 -13.23 19.93 -5.87
CA LYS A 382 -13.24 20.37 -4.47
C LYS A 382 -11.88 20.18 -3.79
N THR A 383 -11.25 19.03 -3.97
CA THR A 383 -9.94 18.74 -3.37
C THR A 383 -8.84 19.62 -3.97
N GLU A 384 -8.86 19.83 -5.30
CA GLU A 384 -7.95 20.74 -5.99
C GLU A 384 -8.08 22.18 -5.49
N ALA A 385 -9.32 22.68 -5.36
CA ALA A 385 -9.58 24.04 -4.85
C ALA A 385 -9.10 24.25 -3.39
N ARG A 386 -8.92 23.19 -2.62
CA ARG A 386 -8.45 23.19 -1.21
C ARG A 386 -7.01 22.77 -1.04
N GLY A 387 -6.29 22.48 -2.14
CA GLY A 387 -4.91 21.98 -2.10
C GLY A 387 -4.78 20.59 -1.50
N GLN A 388 -5.85 19.80 -1.49
CA GLN A 388 -5.85 18.42 -1.03
C GLN A 388 -5.53 17.47 -2.19
N ARG A 389 -4.88 16.35 -1.88
CA ARG A 389 -4.70 15.26 -2.83
C ARG A 389 -5.93 14.35 -2.85
N LEU A 390 -6.45 14.05 -4.05
CA LEU A 390 -7.49 13.03 -4.22
C LEU A 390 -6.86 11.72 -4.68
N ILE A 391 -7.24 10.59 -4.04
CA ILE A 391 -6.85 9.24 -4.45
C ILE A 391 -8.11 8.42 -4.73
N TRP A 392 -8.16 7.81 -5.91
CA TRP A 392 -9.12 6.77 -6.24
C TRP A 392 -8.48 5.40 -6.05
N TYR A 393 -9.13 4.48 -5.30
CA TYR A 393 -8.53 3.18 -4.97
C TYR A 393 -9.07 2.01 -5.78
N THR A 394 -10.31 2.11 -6.27
CA THR A 394 -10.99 0.94 -6.86
C THR A 394 -10.57 0.72 -8.30
N PRO A 395 -10.10 -0.49 -8.66
CA PRO A 395 -9.97 -0.88 -10.06
C PRO A 395 -11.33 -0.93 -10.72
N THR A 396 -11.54 -0.16 -11.79
CA THR A 396 -12.78 -0.06 -12.56
C THR A 396 -12.59 -0.56 -13.97
N GLN A 397 -13.68 -0.89 -14.65
CA GLN A 397 -13.65 -1.16 -16.08
C GLN A 397 -13.66 0.18 -16.84
N TYR A 398 -12.60 0.50 -17.58
CA TYR A 398 -12.46 1.80 -18.27
C TYR A 398 -13.54 2.02 -19.34
N CYS A 399 -14.19 0.98 -19.83
CA CYS A 399 -15.37 1.11 -20.69
C CYS A 399 -16.62 1.64 -19.94
N ASN A 400 -16.63 1.63 -18.61
CA ASN A 400 -17.72 2.17 -17.77
C ASN A 400 -17.29 3.43 -17.04
N PHE A 401 -16.06 3.46 -16.50
CA PHE A 401 -15.44 4.60 -15.86
C PHE A 401 -13.92 4.53 -16.03
N ASP A 402 -13.36 5.50 -16.77
CA ASP A 402 -11.92 5.65 -16.97
C ASP A 402 -11.35 6.70 -16.00
N PRO A 403 -10.60 6.27 -14.96
CA PRO A 403 -10.04 7.20 -13.98
C PRO A 403 -8.95 8.11 -14.58
N MET A 404 -8.32 7.73 -15.70
CA MET A 404 -7.33 8.58 -16.38
C MET A 404 -7.98 9.84 -16.96
N SER A 405 -9.25 9.78 -17.37
CA SER A 405 -10.00 10.95 -17.86
C SER A 405 -10.19 12.04 -16.81
N LEU A 406 -9.99 11.71 -15.54
CA LEU A 406 -10.09 12.63 -14.40
C LEU A 406 -8.73 12.86 -13.71
N ASP A 407 -7.62 12.58 -14.37
CA ASP A 407 -6.26 12.70 -13.82
C ASP A 407 -6.03 11.91 -12.52
N LEU A 408 -6.83 10.84 -12.31
CA LEU A 408 -6.73 9.98 -11.12
C LEU A 408 -5.67 8.88 -11.28
N GLY A 409 -5.01 8.82 -12.44
CA GLY A 409 -3.98 7.86 -12.79
C GLY A 409 -4.52 6.47 -13.13
N VAL A 410 -3.60 5.57 -13.50
CA VAL A 410 -3.93 4.18 -13.84
C VAL A 410 -4.38 3.41 -12.61
N LYS A 411 -5.54 2.74 -12.68
CA LYS A 411 -6.19 2.02 -11.57
C LYS A 411 -6.59 0.58 -11.93
N GLY A 412 -5.63 -0.17 -12.44
CA GLY A 412 -5.82 -1.61 -12.63
C GLY A 412 -5.68 -2.39 -11.31
N CYS A 413 -6.16 -3.63 -11.29
CA CYS A 413 -6.01 -4.52 -10.14
C CYS A 413 -4.54 -4.89 -9.91
N THR A 414 -4.06 -4.72 -8.69
CA THR A 414 -2.67 -5.00 -8.26
C THR A 414 -2.54 -6.26 -7.39
N ALA A 415 -3.65 -6.99 -7.18
CA ALA A 415 -3.69 -8.20 -6.38
C ALA A 415 -2.67 -9.26 -6.87
N ALA A 416 -1.94 -9.87 -5.95
CA ALA A 416 -0.88 -10.84 -6.20
C ALA A 416 0.26 -10.33 -7.12
N LEU A 417 0.34 -9.02 -7.38
CA LEU A 417 1.40 -8.40 -8.17
C LEU A 417 2.17 -7.36 -7.34
N TYR A 418 1.52 -6.26 -6.97
CA TYR A 418 2.15 -5.16 -6.22
C TYR A 418 1.73 -5.12 -4.74
N ASN A 419 0.64 -5.81 -4.40
CA ASN A 419 0.21 -6.04 -3.03
C ASN A 419 -0.31 -7.46 -2.82
N MET A 420 -0.14 -7.95 -1.61
CA MET A 420 -0.73 -9.19 -1.09
C MET A 420 -1.17 -8.94 0.36
N CYS A 421 -1.90 -9.88 0.94
CA CYS A 421 -2.32 -9.78 2.34
C CYS A 421 -2.01 -11.08 3.09
N VAL A 422 -1.59 -10.94 4.35
CA VAL A 422 -1.42 -12.05 5.28
C VAL A 422 -2.58 -12.03 6.27
N GLU A 423 -3.28 -13.15 6.38
CA GLU A 423 -4.39 -13.35 7.31
C GLU A 423 -3.90 -13.57 8.76
N PRO A 424 -4.78 -13.48 9.78
CA PRO A 424 -4.38 -13.61 11.18
C PRO A 424 -3.71 -14.93 11.57
N ASP A 425 -3.83 -15.97 10.76
CA ASP A 425 -3.22 -17.29 10.93
C ASP A 425 -1.95 -17.52 10.07
N GLY A 426 -1.46 -16.46 9.42
CA GLY A 426 -0.29 -16.49 8.55
C GLY A 426 -0.58 -16.90 7.10
N GLY A 427 -1.83 -17.20 6.76
CA GLY A 427 -2.27 -17.50 5.40
C GLY A 427 -2.10 -16.31 4.48
N VAL A 428 -1.55 -16.51 3.28
CA VAL A 428 -1.36 -15.46 2.28
C VAL A 428 -2.50 -15.49 1.28
N ILE A 429 -3.11 -14.33 1.01
CA ILE A 429 -4.17 -14.13 0.03
C ILE A 429 -3.80 -13.05 -0.98
N PRO A 430 -4.38 -13.04 -2.21
CA PRO A 430 -4.01 -12.11 -3.29
C PRO A 430 -4.12 -10.63 -2.93
N CYS A 431 -5.12 -10.24 -2.15
CA CYS A 431 -5.33 -8.92 -1.56
C CYS A 431 -6.26 -9.05 -0.35
N GLN A 432 -6.37 -8.00 0.45
CA GLN A 432 -7.18 -7.99 1.68
C GLN A 432 -8.68 -8.33 1.52
N SER A 433 -9.16 -8.50 0.27
CA SER A 433 -10.58 -8.76 -0.03
C SER A 433 -10.81 -10.05 -0.82
N TYR A 434 -9.75 -10.70 -1.30
CA TYR A 434 -9.84 -11.92 -2.11
C TYR A 434 -9.48 -13.13 -1.26
N TYR A 435 -10.48 -13.75 -0.63
CA TYR A 435 -10.32 -14.82 0.37
C TYR A 435 -10.08 -16.20 -0.27
N HIS A 436 -8.94 -16.35 -0.93
CA HIS A 436 -8.42 -17.61 -1.44
C HIS A 436 -6.95 -17.71 -1.02
N GLN A 437 -6.64 -18.67 -0.17
CA GLN A 437 -5.31 -18.85 0.38
C GLN A 437 -4.35 -19.37 -0.69
N LEU A 438 -3.21 -18.71 -0.84
CA LEU A 438 -2.12 -19.08 -1.76
C LEU A 438 -1.05 -19.95 -1.10
N GLY A 439 -1.02 -19.98 0.22
CA GLY A 439 -0.07 -20.66 1.09
C GLY A 439 0.00 -19.97 2.45
N ASN A 440 0.98 -20.31 3.27
CA ASN A 440 1.20 -19.70 4.59
C ASN A 440 2.63 -19.16 4.69
N LEU A 441 2.80 -17.90 5.07
CA LEU A 441 4.11 -17.25 5.05
C LEU A 441 5.08 -17.80 6.11
N LEU A 442 4.59 -18.46 7.17
CA LEU A 442 5.44 -19.07 8.20
C LEU A 442 5.97 -20.43 7.78
N THR A 443 5.18 -21.21 7.04
CA THR A 443 5.46 -22.63 6.82
C THR A 443 5.88 -22.97 5.40
N ASP A 444 5.48 -22.16 4.43
CA ASP A 444 5.67 -22.48 3.02
C ASP A 444 6.84 -21.66 2.43
N GLU A 445 7.46 -22.23 1.39
CA GLU A 445 8.46 -21.52 0.61
C GLU A 445 7.80 -20.39 -0.23
N TRP A 446 8.46 -19.23 -0.30
CA TRP A 446 7.95 -18.08 -1.02
C TRP A 446 7.62 -18.38 -2.48
N ASP A 447 8.48 -19.13 -3.15
CA ASP A 447 8.27 -19.49 -4.57
C ASP A 447 6.96 -20.26 -4.79
N ALA A 448 6.55 -21.11 -3.85
CA ALA A 448 5.29 -21.84 -3.94
C ALA A 448 4.09 -20.88 -3.79
N ILE A 449 4.17 -19.90 -2.88
CA ILE A 449 3.14 -18.86 -2.67
C ILE A 449 3.08 -17.93 -3.89
N TRP A 450 4.24 -17.43 -4.32
CA TRP A 450 4.34 -16.46 -5.41
C TRP A 450 3.89 -17.04 -6.74
N ASN A 451 4.23 -18.29 -7.02
CA ASN A 451 3.88 -19.00 -8.26
C ASN A 451 2.61 -19.86 -8.14
N HIS A 452 1.82 -19.67 -7.07
CA HIS A 452 0.51 -20.33 -6.96
C HIS A 452 -0.35 -20.02 -8.18
N GLU A 453 -1.08 -21.00 -8.71
CA GLU A 453 -1.86 -20.91 -9.95
C GLU A 453 -2.76 -19.67 -9.99
N LEU A 454 -3.49 -19.40 -8.91
CA LEU A 454 -4.34 -18.21 -8.82
C LEU A 454 -3.54 -16.92 -8.88
N ALA A 455 -2.39 -16.85 -8.21
CA ALA A 455 -1.53 -15.66 -8.22
C ALA A 455 -1.01 -15.37 -9.63
N VAL A 456 -0.55 -16.41 -10.34
CA VAL A 456 -0.13 -16.32 -11.76
C VAL A 456 -1.29 -15.89 -12.64
N ARG A 457 -2.47 -16.51 -12.47
CA ARG A 457 -3.68 -16.18 -13.24
C ARG A 457 -4.08 -14.71 -13.10
N LEU A 458 -4.02 -14.16 -11.87
CA LEU A 458 -4.32 -12.74 -11.62
C LEU A 458 -3.29 -11.81 -12.25
N ARG A 459 -1.99 -12.11 -12.13
CA ARG A 459 -0.91 -11.32 -12.74
C ARG A 459 -0.95 -11.33 -14.27
N GLU A 460 -1.28 -12.46 -14.86
CA GLU A 460 -1.39 -12.62 -16.31
C GLU A 460 -2.76 -12.19 -16.85
N ARG A 461 -3.66 -11.75 -15.96
CA ARG A 461 -5.01 -11.29 -16.31
C ARG A 461 -5.79 -12.31 -17.13
N LYS A 462 -5.64 -13.60 -16.78
CA LYS A 462 -6.37 -14.71 -17.42
C LYS A 462 -7.81 -14.77 -16.91
N GLY A 463 -8.75 -15.13 -17.79
CA GLY A 463 -10.17 -15.27 -17.46
C GLY A 463 -10.92 -13.94 -17.42
N LEU A 464 -10.47 -12.94 -18.18
CA LEU A 464 -11.22 -11.70 -18.38
C LEU A 464 -12.48 -11.93 -19.23
N PRO A 465 -13.52 -11.07 -19.08
CA PRO A 465 -14.69 -11.11 -19.93
C PRO A 465 -14.35 -11.04 -21.42
N GLU A 466 -15.13 -11.72 -22.29
CA GLU A 466 -14.90 -11.75 -23.73
C GLU A 466 -14.81 -10.33 -24.35
N LYS A 467 -15.58 -9.37 -23.83
CA LYS A 467 -15.55 -7.97 -24.26
C LYS A 467 -14.15 -7.30 -24.09
N CYS A 468 -13.28 -7.87 -23.26
CA CYS A 468 -11.92 -7.37 -23.05
C CYS A 468 -10.93 -7.89 -24.10
N SER A 469 -11.32 -8.88 -24.90
CA SER A 469 -10.49 -9.43 -25.99
C SER A 469 -10.27 -8.37 -27.06
N GLY A 470 -9.00 -8.04 -27.33
CA GLY A 470 -8.64 -7.01 -28.30
C GLY A 470 -8.91 -5.56 -27.88
N CYS A 471 -9.26 -5.33 -26.61
CA CYS A 471 -9.46 -3.98 -26.08
C CYS A 471 -8.13 -3.21 -25.98
N LEU A 472 -8.07 -2.02 -26.58
CA LEU A 472 -6.87 -1.19 -26.59
C LEU A 472 -6.47 -0.66 -25.21
N LEU A 473 -7.44 -0.54 -24.29
CA LEU A 473 -7.22 -0.07 -22.91
C LEU A 473 -6.89 -1.19 -21.94
N LEU A 474 -6.72 -2.42 -22.40
CA LEU A 474 -6.56 -3.58 -21.53
C LEU A 474 -5.27 -3.50 -20.69
N ALA A 475 -4.22 -2.90 -21.23
CA ALA A 475 -2.94 -2.76 -20.55
C ALA A 475 -3.06 -1.94 -19.27
N GLU A 476 -3.79 -0.83 -19.31
CA GLU A 476 -4.01 0.08 -18.19
C GLU A 476 -5.17 -0.37 -17.31
N CYS A 477 -6.30 -0.74 -17.92
CA CYS A 477 -7.54 -1.13 -17.24
C CYS A 477 -7.40 -2.46 -16.48
N GLY A 478 -6.81 -3.46 -17.12
CA GLY A 478 -6.69 -4.81 -16.57
C GLY A 478 -8.02 -5.53 -16.34
N GLY A 479 -9.14 -5.01 -16.87
CA GLY A 479 -10.46 -5.61 -16.77
C GLY A 479 -11.25 -5.23 -15.50
N GLY A 480 -10.71 -4.36 -14.63
CA GLY A 480 -11.33 -3.95 -13.36
C GLY A 480 -11.05 -4.92 -12.20
N CYS A 481 -11.88 -4.87 -11.17
CA CYS A 481 -11.73 -5.73 -9.99
C CYS A 481 -12.28 -7.15 -10.27
N PRO A 482 -11.48 -8.22 -10.10
CA PRO A 482 -11.96 -9.59 -10.33
C PRO A 482 -13.15 -10.00 -9.49
N LEU A 483 -13.32 -9.42 -8.30
CA LEU A 483 -14.41 -9.72 -7.38
C LEU A 483 -15.80 -9.26 -7.90
N GLN A 484 -15.84 -8.41 -8.91
CA GLN A 484 -17.08 -8.02 -9.59
C GLN A 484 -17.62 -9.11 -10.52
N PHE A 485 -16.78 -10.07 -10.94
CA PHE A 485 -17.11 -11.10 -11.93
C PHE A 485 -17.11 -12.48 -11.30
N LYS A 486 -18.08 -12.75 -10.41
CA LYS A 486 -18.16 -14.00 -9.65
C LYS A 486 -18.11 -15.27 -10.51
N GLU A 487 -18.67 -15.24 -11.72
CA GLU A 487 -18.78 -16.41 -12.60
C GLU A 487 -17.44 -16.83 -13.22
N ILE A 488 -16.45 -15.94 -13.31
CA ILE A 488 -15.19 -16.19 -14.03
C ILE A 488 -14.10 -16.72 -13.11
N TYR A 489 -14.11 -16.33 -11.83
CA TYR A 489 -13.04 -16.64 -10.88
C TYR A 489 -13.39 -17.74 -9.87
N HIS A 490 -14.67 -18.14 -9.75
CA HIS A 490 -15.12 -19.21 -8.86
C HIS A 490 -15.11 -20.61 -9.50
N SER A 491 -14.73 -20.75 -10.77
CA SER A 491 -14.61 -22.03 -11.46
C SER A 491 -13.32 -22.82 -11.17
N VAL A 492 -12.50 -22.36 -10.25
CA VAL A 492 -11.47 -23.20 -9.62
C VAL A 492 -12.17 -23.91 -8.46
N GLU A 493 -12.65 -25.15 -8.69
CA GLU A 493 -13.14 -26.01 -7.61
C GLU A 493 -12.12 -26.07 -6.48
N PRO A 494 -12.55 -25.99 -5.21
CA PRO A 494 -11.66 -26.29 -4.11
C PRO A 494 -11.13 -27.71 -4.37
N ALA A 495 -9.83 -27.90 -4.24
CA ALA A 495 -9.21 -29.22 -4.29
C ALA A 495 -9.86 -30.09 -3.20
N GLU A 496 -10.96 -30.74 -3.54
CA GLU A 496 -11.44 -31.91 -2.82
C GLU A 496 -10.39 -33.00 -3.05
N ASN A 497 -9.60 -33.25 -2.03
CA ASN A 497 -8.84 -34.45 -1.73
C ASN A 497 -7.45 -34.13 -1.14
N LEU A 498 -7.46 -33.62 0.09
CA LEU A 498 -6.38 -33.94 1.01
C LEU A 498 -6.82 -35.18 1.79
N PRO A 499 -6.08 -36.29 1.75
CA PRO A 499 -6.40 -37.47 2.52
C PRO A 499 -6.38 -37.13 4.01
N ALA A 500 -7.43 -37.53 4.71
CA ALA A 500 -7.52 -37.46 6.16
C ALA A 500 -6.24 -38.05 6.79
N ARG A 501 -5.44 -37.22 7.45
CA ARG A 501 -4.37 -37.70 8.31
C ARG A 501 -5.00 -38.48 9.45
N SER A 502 -4.80 -39.81 9.39
CA SER A 502 -5.08 -40.73 10.47
C SER A 502 -4.39 -40.27 11.76
N ARG A 503 -5.08 -40.48 12.86
CA ARG A 503 -4.83 -40.14 14.25
C ARG A 503 -3.42 -40.39 14.75
#